data_71b27e39914fbcec082669e4cc614ca1
#
_entry.id   71b27e39914fbcec082669e4cc614ca1
#
_cell.length_a   1.000
_cell.length_b   1.000
_cell.length_c   1.000
_cell.angle_alpha   90.00
_cell.angle_beta   90.00
_cell.angle_gamma   90.00
#
_symmetry.space_group_name_H-M   'P 1'
#
loop_
_entity.id
_entity.type
_entity.pdbx_description
1 polymer ?
#
loop_
_entity_poly.entity_id
_entity_poly.type
_entity_poly.pdbx_seq_one_letter_code
_entity_poly.pdbx_strand_id
1 'polypeptide(L)'
;MEEEFVIKTVEKAKTERKIKRPLIIHSDRGSHYKADAYIKATEKMKRSYSKVHYPYDNACIESFHSLIKREWLYRFQIQGYEHCRSLVFEYIETFYNTKRIHSHCGFISPNEYEAQFQNKNFAMQYKKAD
;
A
#
# COMPACT_ATOMS: atom_id res chain seq x y z
N MET A 1 16.03 7.24 6.17
CA MET A 1 15.61 6.25 5.13
C MET A 1 16.36 6.64 3.87
N GLU A 2 17.03 5.71 3.23
CA GLU A 2 17.81 6.03 2.03
C GLU A 2 16.86 6.16 0.84
N GLU A 3 17.07 7.16 0.00
CA GLU A 3 16.27 7.44 -1.21
C GLU A 3 16.18 6.22 -2.13
N GLU A 4 17.29 5.51 -2.28
CA GLU A 4 17.37 4.27 -3.08
C GLU A 4 16.35 3.21 -2.63
N PHE A 5 16.09 3.09 -1.33
CA PHE A 5 15.12 2.13 -0.80
C PHE A 5 13.69 2.46 -1.22
N VAL A 6 13.35 3.75 -1.21
CA VAL A 6 12.03 4.22 -1.66
C VAL A 6 11.82 3.92 -3.15
N ILE A 7 12.85 4.20 -3.97
CA ILE A 7 12.80 3.94 -5.42
C ILE A 7 12.66 2.45 -5.71
N LYS A 8 13.46 1.59 -5.09
CA LYS A 8 13.35 0.12 -5.22
C LYS A 8 11.95 -0.39 -4.86
N THR A 9 11.35 0.17 -3.82
CA THR A 9 9.99 -0.20 -3.39
C THR A 9 8.95 0.17 -4.45
N VAL A 10 9.05 1.36 -5.04
CA VAL A 10 8.16 1.81 -6.12
C VAL A 10 8.31 0.92 -7.36
N GLU A 11 9.54 0.63 -7.79
CA GLU A 11 9.79 -0.22 -8.97
C GLU A 11 9.28 -1.64 -8.76
N LYS A 12 9.47 -2.21 -7.57
CA LYS A 12 8.92 -3.52 -7.21
C LYS A 12 7.38 -3.52 -7.28
N ALA A 13 6.73 -2.51 -6.70
CA ALA A 13 5.28 -2.38 -6.74
C ALA A 13 4.73 -2.27 -8.17
N LYS A 14 5.42 -1.52 -9.05
CA LYS A 14 5.06 -1.41 -10.48
C LYS A 14 5.10 -2.76 -11.19
N THR A 15 6.15 -3.54 -10.93
CA THR A 15 6.37 -4.85 -11.55
C THR A 15 5.33 -5.87 -11.08
N GLU A 16 5.09 -5.95 -9.78
CA GLU A 16 4.17 -6.93 -9.18
C GLU A 16 2.70 -6.65 -9.52
N ARG A 17 2.31 -5.38 -9.54
CA ARG A 17 0.90 -4.99 -9.78
C ARG A 17 0.46 -5.04 -11.24
N LYS A 18 1.37 -5.21 -12.21
CA LYS A 18 1.07 -5.22 -13.66
C LYS A 18 0.10 -4.10 -14.07
N ILE A 19 0.40 -2.89 -13.66
CA ILE A 19 -0.50 -1.74 -13.71
C ILE A 19 -0.83 -1.37 -15.14
N LYS A 20 -2.11 -1.47 -15.50
CA LYS A 20 -2.64 -1.11 -16.83
C LYS A 20 -3.19 0.33 -16.91
N ARG A 21 -3.35 1.01 -15.78
CA ARG A 21 -3.92 2.36 -15.68
C ARG A 21 -2.98 3.25 -14.87
N PRO A 22 -2.96 4.57 -15.12
CA PRO A 22 -2.21 5.49 -14.26
C PRO A 22 -2.68 5.37 -12.81
N LEU A 23 -1.76 5.01 -11.91
CA LEU A 23 -2.03 4.96 -10.48
C LEU A 23 -1.83 6.34 -9.85
N ILE A 24 -2.60 6.61 -8.81
CA ILE A 24 -2.31 7.70 -7.89
C ILE A 24 -1.36 7.14 -6.82
N ILE A 25 -0.18 7.74 -6.69
CA ILE A 25 0.72 7.49 -5.58
C ILE A 25 0.65 8.68 -4.62
N HIS A 26 0.26 8.41 -3.37
CA HIS A 26 0.15 9.44 -2.33
C HIS A 26 1.28 9.27 -1.33
N SER A 27 1.87 10.40 -0.91
CA SER A 27 2.90 10.42 0.13
C SER A 27 2.81 11.71 0.95
N ASP A 28 3.50 11.75 2.07
CA ASP A 28 3.81 13.00 2.72
C ASP A 28 4.82 13.83 1.90
N ARG A 29 5.26 14.95 2.47
CA ARG A 29 6.23 15.85 1.83
C ARG A 29 7.67 15.61 2.28
N GLY A 30 7.99 14.39 2.73
CA GLY A 30 9.36 14.00 3.05
C GLY A 30 10.32 14.28 1.88
N SER A 31 11.58 14.59 2.19
CA SER A 31 12.59 14.94 1.18
C SER A 31 12.76 13.88 0.11
N HIS A 32 12.68 12.61 0.50
CA HIS A 32 12.79 11.46 -0.41
C HIS A 32 11.72 11.44 -1.51
N TYR A 33 10.49 11.90 -1.20
CA TYR A 33 9.38 11.93 -2.15
C TYR A 33 9.37 13.17 -3.06
N LYS A 34 10.32 14.09 -2.84
CA LYS A 34 10.54 15.28 -3.67
C LYS A 34 11.84 15.21 -4.47
N ALA A 35 12.64 14.17 -4.27
CA ALA A 35 13.89 13.95 -4.97
C ALA A 35 13.65 13.66 -6.46
N ASP A 36 14.54 14.13 -7.33
CA ASP A 36 14.42 13.96 -8.79
C ASP A 36 14.33 12.49 -9.21
N ALA A 37 15.07 11.62 -8.51
CA ALA A 37 15.04 10.19 -8.79
C ALA A 37 13.66 9.57 -8.48
N TYR A 38 12.99 10.00 -7.41
CA TYR A 38 11.62 9.56 -7.12
C TYR A 38 10.61 10.12 -8.14
N ILE A 39 10.77 11.39 -8.53
CA ILE A 39 9.94 12.02 -9.56
C ILE A 39 10.05 11.25 -10.87
N LYS A 40 11.26 10.86 -11.29
CA LYS A 40 11.53 10.04 -12.47
C LYS A 40 10.92 8.63 -12.34
N ALA A 41 11.13 7.96 -11.21
CA ALA A 41 10.57 6.63 -10.97
C ALA A 41 9.03 6.59 -11.01
N THR A 42 8.38 7.72 -10.70
CA THR A 42 6.92 7.85 -10.66
C THR A 42 6.33 8.68 -11.80
N GLU A 43 7.06 8.95 -12.88
CA GLU A 43 6.61 9.84 -13.97
C GLU A 43 5.30 9.39 -14.64
N LYS A 44 5.09 8.06 -14.73
CA LYS A 44 3.86 7.46 -15.28
C LYS A 44 2.71 7.34 -14.27
N MET A 45 2.90 7.84 -13.06
CA MET A 45 1.91 7.85 -11.98
C MET A 45 1.42 9.27 -11.73
N LYS A 46 0.21 9.39 -11.21
CA LYS A 46 -0.31 10.66 -10.72
C LYS A 46 0.13 10.84 -9.26
N ARG A 47 1.10 11.73 -9.03
CA ARG A 47 1.57 12.03 -7.67
C ARG A 47 0.57 12.89 -6.91
N SER A 48 0.33 12.56 -5.67
CA SER A 48 -0.48 13.30 -4.71
C SER A 48 0.33 13.47 -3.41
N TYR A 49 0.26 14.63 -2.81
CA TYR A 49 1.00 14.94 -1.59
C TYR A 49 0.06 15.47 -0.51
N SER A 50 0.30 15.06 0.73
CA SER A 50 -0.39 15.62 1.89
C SER A 50 -0.23 17.13 1.94
N LYS A 51 -1.27 17.83 2.39
CA LYS A 51 -1.19 19.27 2.68
C LYS A 51 -0.21 19.51 3.83
N VAL A 52 0.48 20.65 3.79
CA VAL A 52 1.36 21.07 4.87
C VAL A 52 0.52 21.25 6.13
N HIS A 53 1.00 20.71 7.25
CA HIS A 53 0.32 20.76 8.55
C HIS A 53 -1.10 20.14 8.58
N TYR A 54 -1.39 19.19 7.69
CA TYR A 54 -2.67 18.48 7.66
C TYR A 54 -2.48 16.96 7.77
N PRO A 55 -2.37 16.41 9.00
CA PRO A 55 -2.02 15.00 9.24
C PRO A 55 -3.09 14.03 8.72
N TYR A 56 -4.34 14.46 8.60
CA TYR A 56 -5.44 13.61 8.13
C TYR A 56 -5.23 13.06 6.71
N ASP A 57 -4.47 13.76 5.87
CA ASP A 57 -4.16 13.29 4.52
C ASP A 57 -3.30 12.02 4.52
N ASN A 58 -2.59 11.73 5.63
CA ASN A 58 -1.73 10.54 5.78
C ASN A 58 -2.31 9.49 6.75
N ALA A 59 -3.52 9.73 7.25
CA ALA A 59 -4.14 8.92 8.30
C ALA A 59 -4.25 7.42 7.97
N CYS A 60 -4.41 7.06 6.70
CA CYS A 60 -4.51 5.65 6.30
C CYS A 60 -3.24 4.86 6.62
N ILE A 61 -2.06 5.38 6.27
CA ILE A 61 -0.79 4.70 6.53
C ILE A 61 -0.43 4.76 8.02
N GLU A 62 -0.73 5.85 8.70
CA GLU A 62 -0.54 5.97 10.15
C GLU A 62 -1.40 4.97 10.92
N SER A 63 -2.67 4.81 10.50
CA SER A 63 -3.57 3.79 11.05
C SER A 63 -3.01 2.38 10.82
N PHE A 64 -2.52 2.07 9.62
CA PHE A 64 -1.89 0.78 9.34
C PHE A 64 -0.68 0.53 10.25
N HIS A 65 0.22 1.50 10.40
CA HIS A 65 1.38 1.38 11.28
C HIS A 65 0.96 1.15 12.76
N SER A 66 -0.09 1.81 13.20
CA SER A 66 -0.64 1.61 14.55
C SER A 66 -1.22 0.20 14.71
N LEU A 67 -1.94 -0.29 13.71
CA LEU A 67 -2.54 -1.63 13.74
C LEU A 67 -1.50 -2.73 13.80
N ILE A 68 -0.52 -2.76 12.89
CA ILE A 68 0.51 -3.80 12.86
C ILE A 68 1.33 -3.83 14.16
N LYS A 69 1.63 -2.66 14.75
CA LYS A 69 2.32 -2.60 16.04
C LYS A 69 1.51 -3.24 17.15
N ARG A 70 0.24 -2.87 17.29
CA ARG A 70 -0.64 -3.34 18.38
C ARG A 70 -1.10 -4.77 18.19
N GLU A 71 -1.47 -5.15 16.98
CA GLU A 71 -2.04 -6.45 16.69
C GLU A 71 -0.98 -7.55 16.61
N TRP A 72 0.27 -7.17 16.26
CA TRP A 72 1.30 -8.16 15.95
C TRP A 72 2.65 -7.87 16.62
N LEU A 73 3.36 -6.82 16.22
CA LEU A 73 4.77 -6.63 16.57
C LEU A 73 5.03 -6.55 18.08
N TYR A 74 4.16 -5.95 18.87
CA TYR A 74 4.32 -5.85 20.33
C TYR A 74 4.21 -7.17 21.07
N ARG A 75 3.83 -8.25 20.40
CA ARG A 75 3.78 -9.60 20.98
C ARG A 75 5.12 -10.34 20.91
N PHE A 76 6.10 -9.78 20.23
CA PHE A 76 7.39 -10.42 19.98
C PHE A 76 8.54 -9.59 20.52
N GLN A 77 9.57 -10.30 21.03
CA GLN A 77 10.88 -9.69 21.27
C GLN A 77 11.64 -9.69 19.95
N ILE A 78 11.70 -8.54 19.29
CA ILE A 78 12.29 -8.41 17.96
C ILE A 78 13.82 -8.52 18.06
N GLN A 79 14.39 -9.51 17.37
CA GLN A 79 15.82 -9.81 17.35
C GLN A 79 16.45 -9.32 16.02
N GLY A 80 16.48 -7.99 15.84
CA GLY A 80 17.11 -7.38 14.66
C GLY A 80 16.19 -7.24 13.44
N TYR A 81 16.80 -6.73 12.36
CA TYR A 81 16.07 -6.31 11.15
C TYR A 81 15.36 -7.47 10.42
N GLU A 82 16.06 -8.59 10.19
CA GLU A 82 15.50 -9.72 9.43
C GLU A 82 14.33 -10.38 10.17
N HIS A 83 14.40 -10.48 11.50
CA HIS A 83 13.28 -10.97 12.29
C HIS A 83 12.08 -10.01 12.20
N CYS A 84 12.31 -8.71 12.34
CA CYS A 84 11.24 -7.71 12.16
C CYS A 84 10.61 -7.79 10.77
N ARG A 85 11.42 -7.89 9.72
CA ARG A 85 10.98 -8.02 8.34
C ARG A 85 10.10 -9.25 8.12
N SER A 86 10.49 -10.40 8.68
CA SER A 86 9.71 -11.64 8.60
C SER A 86 8.35 -11.50 9.29
N LEU A 87 8.31 -10.91 10.48
CA LEU A 87 7.07 -10.65 11.21
C LEU A 87 6.14 -9.70 10.47
N VAL A 88 6.68 -8.64 9.86
CA VAL A 88 5.89 -7.69 9.04
C VAL A 88 5.31 -8.40 7.81
N PHE A 89 6.14 -9.19 7.12
CA PHE A 89 5.70 -9.97 5.95
C PHE A 89 4.59 -10.95 6.32
N GLU A 90 4.78 -11.72 7.39
CA GLU A 90 3.78 -12.67 7.89
C GLU A 90 2.47 -11.97 8.22
N TYR A 91 2.50 -10.86 8.97
CA TYR A 91 1.29 -10.10 9.29
C TYR A 91 0.54 -9.64 8.05
N ILE A 92 1.25 -9.06 7.08
CA ILE A 92 0.61 -8.51 5.87
C ILE A 92 0.01 -9.62 5.02
N GLU A 93 0.78 -10.65 4.70
CA GLU A 93 0.38 -11.66 3.71
C GLU A 93 -0.57 -12.71 4.28
N THR A 94 -0.38 -13.12 5.53
CA THR A 94 -1.18 -14.23 6.09
C THR A 94 -2.39 -13.78 6.90
N PHE A 95 -2.39 -12.56 7.41
CA PHE A 95 -3.46 -12.07 8.25
C PHE A 95 -4.13 -10.81 7.70
N TYR A 96 -3.40 -9.70 7.53
CA TYR A 96 -3.99 -8.41 7.16
C TYR A 96 -4.74 -8.45 5.83
N ASN A 97 -4.10 -8.97 4.79
CA ASN A 97 -4.69 -9.02 3.46
C ASN A 97 -5.70 -10.16 3.27
N THR A 98 -5.58 -11.26 4.05
CA THR A 98 -6.35 -12.48 3.79
C THR A 98 -7.48 -12.74 4.77
N LYS A 99 -7.33 -12.33 6.03
CA LYS A 99 -8.26 -12.68 7.13
C LYS A 99 -8.83 -11.48 7.85
N ARG A 100 -8.05 -10.38 7.95
CA ARG A 100 -8.48 -9.22 8.71
C ARG A 100 -9.61 -8.51 7.99
N ILE A 101 -10.76 -8.43 8.63
CA ILE A 101 -11.92 -7.70 8.10
C ILE A 101 -11.76 -6.18 8.27
N HIS A 102 -12.25 -5.43 7.30
CA HIS A 102 -12.19 -3.97 7.28
C HIS A 102 -13.57 -3.38 7.01
N SER A 103 -14.01 -2.42 7.83
CA SER A 103 -15.30 -1.76 7.66
C SER A 103 -15.42 -1.06 6.31
N HIS A 104 -14.36 -0.38 5.85
CA HIS A 104 -14.31 0.27 4.53
C HIS A 104 -14.34 -0.70 3.34
N CYS A 105 -14.05 -1.98 3.57
CA CYS A 105 -14.17 -3.04 2.57
C CYS A 105 -15.51 -3.80 2.69
N GLY A 106 -16.49 -3.30 3.46
CA GLY A 106 -17.74 -3.99 3.70
C GLY A 106 -17.61 -5.20 4.62
N PHE A 107 -16.71 -5.13 5.61
CA PHE A 107 -16.41 -6.19 6.59
C PHE A 107 -15.88 -7.50 5.97
N ILE A 108 -15.16 -7.38 4.87
CA ILE A 108 -14.38 -8.48 4.29
C ILE A 108 -12.89 -8.12 4.27
N SER A 109 -12.04 -9.09 3.92
CA SER A 109 -10.60 -8.87 3.82
C SER A 109 -10.24 -8.04 2.57
N PRO A 110 -9.06 -7.38 2.54
CA PRO A 110 -8.60 -6.66 1.37
C PRO A 110 -8.54 -7.52 0.10
N ASN A 111 -8.07 -8.77 0.20
CA ASN A 111 -8.00 -9.67 -0.96
C ASN A 111 -9.38 -10.03 -1.51
N GLU A 112 -10.35 -10.29 -0.63
CA GLU A 112 -11.73 -10.56 -1.05
C GLU A 112 -12.36 -9.33 -1.70
N TYR A 113 -12.11 -8.14 -1.16
CA TYR A 113 -12.60 -6.89 -1.74
C TYR A 113 -12.01 -6.64 -3.12
N GLU A 114 -10.69 -6.83 -3.29
CA GLU A 114 -10.02 -6.69 -4.60
C GLU A 114 -10.55 -7.69 -5.62
N ALA A 115 -10.77 -8.95 -5.22
CA ALA A 115 -11.33 -9.97 -6.09
C ALA A 115 -12.76 -9.62 -6.55
N GLN A 116 -13.61 -9.11 -5.67
CA GLN A 116 -14.96 -8.65 -6.04
C GLN A 116 -14.91 -7.48 -7.02
N PHE A 117 -13.97 -6.55 -6.85
CA PHE A 117 -13.82 -5.42 -7.75
C PHE A 117 -13.34 -5.85 -9.15
N GLN A 118 -12.42 -6.81 -9.23
CA GLN A 118 -11.95 -7.37 -10.50
C GLN A 118 -13.08 -8.08 -11.24
N ASN A 119 -13.89 -8.88 -10.55
CA ASN A 119 -15.03 -9.59 -11.13
C ASN A 119 -16.11 -8.62 -11.63
N LYS A 120 -16.42 -7.55 -10.91
CA LYS A 120 -17.35 -6.50 -11.35
C LYS A 120 -16.87 -5.79 -12.60
N ASN A 121 -15.59 -5.45 -12.70
CA ASN A 121 -15.02 -4.81 -13.87
C ASN A 121 -15.05 -5.74 -15.09
N PHE A 122 -14.80 -7.03 -14.88
CA PHE A 122 -14.93 -8.06 -15.92
C PHE A 122 -16.36 -8.13 -16.46
N ALA A 123 -17.35 -8.24 -15.57
CA ALA A 123 -18.77 -8.28 -15.95
C ALA A 123 -19.26 -7.00 -16.65
N MET A 124 -18.74 -5.82 -16.30
CA MET A 124 -19.08 -4.57 -16.99
C MET A 124 -18.47 -4.45 -18.40
N GLN A 125 -17.32 -5.07 -18.66
CA GLN A 125 -16.71 -5.09 -19.99
C GLN A 125 -17.52 -5.95 -20.97
N TYR A 126 -18.10 -7.06 -20.52
CA TYR A 126 -18.95 -7.91 -21.35
C TYR A 126 -20.33 -7.32 -21.62
N LYS A 127 -20.91 -6.54 -20.70
CA LYS A 127 -22.20 -5.84 -20.94
C LYS A 127 -22.13 -4.64 -21.88
N LYS A 128 -20.93 -4.19 -22.26
CA LYS A 128 -20.75 -3.11 -23.25
C LYS A 128 -20.42 -3.61 -24.66
N ALA A 129 -20.38 -4.92 -24.85
CA ALA A 129 -20.07 -5.57 -26.13
C ALA A 129 -21.34 -6.13 -26.84
N ASP A 130 -22.50 -6.03 -26.19
CA ASP A 130 -23.84 -6.27 -26.76
C ASP A 130 -24.54 -4.90 -27.02
#